data_5b76fd3fcba185626652dd63bbb9d55d
#
_entry.id   5b76fd3fcba185626652dd63bbb9d55d
#
_cell.length_a   1.000
_cell.length_b   1.000
_cell.length_c   1.000
_cell.angle_alpha   90.00
_cell.angle_beta   90.00
_cell.angle_gamma   90.00
#
_symmetry.space_group_name_H-M   'P 1'
#
loop_
_entity.id
_entity.type
_entity.pdbx_description
1 polymer ?
#
loop_
_entity_poly.entity_id
_entity_poly.type
_entity_poly.pdbx_seq_one_letter_code
_entity_poly.pdbx_strand_id
1 'polypeptide(L)'
;MDQPAARDNPLMRLAARRVAVPYLFIAPALTLSTLVMLYPLVYSFWLSTQRYSLKRPGEFTFVGARNYLNVLDDSVFWTSLGNTGMYMFGAVTLEFVLGFGLALLLNRGGRGQGALRTSFLIPIVLTPVVAALIATYMLNADFGIINYLLGRQVLWLGDPQWAMVSIILLDVWRTTPFVFLVLLAGLQSIPTERYEAAALDGAGWLAAFRYITVRHLRTLIMIVLIIRVMDVFREFDTPFVLTGGGPGTATEMVALYTYRVGFKFLNMGYAAALSFAMLSIVLVICYGFVRQLQAARRVS
;
A
#
# COMPACT_ATOMS: atom_id res chain seq x y z
N MET A 1 -32.81 42.49 44.56
CA MET A 1 -32.96 41.05 44.08
C MET A 1 -31.63 40.61 43.59
N ASP A 2 -30.82 40.06 44.56
CA ASP A 2 -29.48 39.53 44.24
C ASP A 2 -29.62 38.13 43.69
N GLN A 3 -29.11 37.93 42.47
CA GLN A 3 -28.94 36.59 41.91
C GLN A 3 -27.75 35.92 42.66
N PRO A 4 -27.88 34.70 43.16
CA PRO A 4 -26.78 33.97 43.77
C PRO A 4 -25.77 33.59 42.67
N ALA A 5 -24.53 34.05 42.78
CA ALA A 5 -23.40 33.65 41.99
C ALA A 5 -23.31 32.11 41.96
N ALA A 6 -23.24 31.55 40.77
CA ALA A 6 -23.09 30.11 40.54
C ALA A 6 -21.89 29.61 41.32
N ARG A 7 -22.15 28.86 42.40
CA ARG A 7 -21.12 28.24 43.27
C ARG A 7 -20.24 27.34 42.44
N ASP A 8 -19.01 27.77 42.23
CA ASP A 8 -17.90 27.01 41.64
C ASP A 8 -17.72 25.71 42.43
N ASN A 9 -18.27 24.62 41.92
CA ASN A 9 -18.21 23.33 42.61
C ASN A 9 -16.81 22.74 42.48
N PRO A 10 -16.03 22.63 43.60
CA PRO A 10 -14.65 22.16 43.58
C PRO A 10 -14.50 20.74 42.97
N LEU A 11 -15.55 19.93 43.04
CA LEU A 11 -15.60 18.59 42.43
C LEU A 11 -15.63 18.64 40.91
N MET A 12 -16.31 19.65 40.31
CA MET A 12 -16.29 19.86 38.85
C MET A 12 -14.91 20.32 38.38
N ARG A 13 -14.20 21.14 39.14
CA ARG A 13 -12.81 21.55 38.82
C ARG A 13 -11.83 20.37 38.94
N LEU A 14 -12.01 19.48 39.90
CA LEU A 14 -11.21 18.25 40.03
C LEU A 14 -11.51 17.24 38.93
N ALA A 15 -12.78 17.07 38.53
CA ALA A 15 -13.17 16.23 37.44
C ALA A 15 -12.64 16.78 36.10
N ALA A 16 -12.76 18.07 35.84
CA ALA A 16 -12.21 18.75 34.67
C ALA A 16 -10.67 18.62 34.59
N ARG A 17 -9.97 18.75 35.72
CA ARG A 17 -8.52 18.50 35.79
C ARG A 17 -8.15 17.04 35.48
N ARG A 18 -8.88 16.06 36.02
CA ARG A 18 -8.61 14.64 35.72
C ARG A 18 -8.83 14.29 34.23
N VAL A 19 -9.75 14.95 33.56
CA VAL A 19 -9.97 14.78 32.13
C VAL A 19 -8.93 15.54 31.30
N ALA A 20 -8.53 16.74 31.72
CA ALA A 20 -7.60 17.58 30.95
C ALA A 20 -6.13 17.09 31.00
N VAL A 21 -5.70 16.48 32.11
CA VAL A 21 -4.32 16.02 32.28
C VAL A 21 -3.85 15.06 31.19
N PRO A 22 -4.56 14.00 30.80
CA PRO A 22 -4.15 13.13 29.69
C PRO A 22 -3.98 13.87 28.37
N TYR A 23 -4.91 14.82 28.08
CA TYR A 23 -4.82 15.61 26.82
C TYR A 23 -3.63 16.56 26.84
N LEU A 24 -3.27 17.13 27.97
CA LEU A 24 -2.10 17.99 28.11
C LEU A 24 -0.80 17.24 27.84
N PHE A 25 -0.69 15.98 28.27
CA PHE A 25 0.48 15.13 27.99
C PHE A 25 0.55 14.69 26.53
N ILE A 26 -0.58 14.47 25.88
CA ILE A 26 -0.65 14.06 24.47
C ILE A 26 -0.57 15.27 23.52
N ALA A 27 -0.98 16.47 23.97
CA ALA A 27 -1.06 17.68 23.16
C ALA A 27 0.24 18.03 22.41
N PRO A 28 1.45 17.99 23.00
CA PRO A 28 2.68 18.31 22.26
C PRO A 28 2.91 17.37 21.10
N ALA A 29 2.73 16.05 21.31
CA ALA A 29 2.89 15.05 20.27
C ALA A 29 1.84 15.18 19.18
N LEU A 30 0.56 15.37 19.55
CA LEU A 30 -0.53 15.59 18.59
C LEU A 30 -0.30 16.87 17.78
N THR A 31 0.08 17.97 18.42
CA THR A 31 0.33 19.26 17.74
C THR A 31 1.47 19.11 16.73
N LEU A 32 2.59 18.51 17.15
CA LEU A 32 3.73 18.29 16.25
C LEU A 32 3.36 17.38 15.09
N SER A 33 2.72 16.25 15.36
CA SER A 33 2.27 15.31 14.31
C SER A 33 1.29 15.98 13.34
N THR A 34 0.34 16.75 13.86
CA THR A 34 -0.64 17.48 13.06
C THR A 34 0.03 18.50 12.18
N LEU A 35 0.95 19.31 12.71
CA LEU A 35 1.70 20.29 11.94
C LEU A 35 2.54 19.64 10.83
N VAL A 36 3.28 18.60 11.15
CA VAL A 36 4.15 17.90 10.17
C VAL A 36 3.35 17.22 9.09
N MET A 37 2.16 16.68 9.39
CA MET A 37 1.32 15.98 8.40
C MET A 37 0.38 16.92 7.64
N LEU A 38 -0.33 17.81 8.33
CA LEU A 38 -1.35 18.63 7.68
C LEU A 38 -0.78 19.84 6.93
N TYR A 39 0.31 20.44 7.43
CA TYR A 39 0.88 21.60 6.75
C TYR A 39 1.33 21.28 5.31
N PRO A 40 2.13 20.24 5.04
CA PRO A 40 2.50 19.88 3.66
C PRO A 40 1.29 19.50 2.81
N LEU A 41 0.29 18.85 3.39
CA LEU A 41 -0.94 18.46 2.68
C LEU A 41 -1.73 19.71 2.23
N VAL A 42 -1.98 20.64 3.16
CA VAL A 42 -2.68 21.89 2.86
C VAL A 42 -1.89 22.75 1.87
N TYR A 43 -0.57 22.84 2.05
CA TYR A 43 0.30 23.54 1.13
C TYR A 43 0.28 22.92 -0.28
N SER A 44 0.36 21.62 -0.38
CA SER A 44 0.26 20.89 -1.67
C SER A 44 -1.13 21.09 -2.31
N PHE A 45 -2.20 21.11 -1.50
CA PHE A 45 -3.54 21.42 -2.01
C PHE A 45 -3.60 22.85 -2.58
N TRP A 46 -3.10 23.83 -1.85
CA TRP A 46 -3.01 25.18 -2.36
C TRP A 46 -2.18 25.25 -3.65
N LEU A 47 -1.02 24.55 -3.67
CA LEU A 47 -0.15 24.48 -4.84
C LEU A 47 -0.84 23.86 -6.06
N SER A 48 -1.71 22.87 -5.85
CA SER A 48 -2.47 22.24 -6.93
C SER A 48 -3.42 23.19 -7.67
N THR A 49 -3.82 24.29 -7.01
CA THR A 49 -4.65 25.34 -7.61
C THR A 49 -3.84 26.45 -8.27
N GLN A 50 -2.51 26.34 -8.25
CA GLN A 50 -1.60 27.33 -8.82
C GLN A 50 -0.93 26.79 -10.08
N ARG A 51 -0.65 27.69 -11.04
CA ARG A 51 0.37 27.45 -12.04
C ARG A 51 1.70 27.84 -11.43
N TYR A 52 2.48 26.84 -10.99
CA TYR A 52 3.77 27.05 -10.37
C TYR A 52 4.82 26.11 -10.96
N SER A 53 5.93 26.69 -11.39
CA SER A 53 7.08 25.96 -11.92
C SER A 53 8.35 26.39 -11.21
N LEU A 54 9.19 25.42 -10.86
CA LEU A 54 10.53 25.68 -10.29
C LEU A 54 11.47 26.37 -11.28
N LYS A 55 11.12 26.47 -12.58
CA LYS A 55 11.86 27.27 -13.57
C LYS A 55 11.75 28.76 -13.30
N ARG A 56 10.68 29.19 -12.61
CA ARG A 56 10.43 30.59 -12.22
C ARG A 56 10.01 30.63 -10.74
N PRO A 57 10.98 30.52 -9.83
CA PRO A 57 10.71 30.52 -8.41
C PRO A 57 10.01 31.82 -7.97
N GLY A 58 8.94 31.69 -7.18
CA GLY A 58 8.18 32.83 -6.67
C GLY A 58 7.03 33.32 -7.56
N GLU A 59 6.92 32.87 -8.81
CA GLU A 59 5.80 33.20 -9.69
C GLU A 59 4.65 32.23 -9.49
N PHE A 60 3.65 32.63 -8.70
CA PHE A 60 2.43 31.86 -8.50
C PHE A 60 1.27 32.51 -9.25
N THR A 61 0.58 31.76 -10.10
CA THR A 61 -0.63 32.24 -10.78
C THR A 61 -1.79 31.34 -10.40
N PHE A 62 -2.81 31.89 -9.76
CA PHE A 62 -4.00 31.14 -9.41
C PHE A 62 -4.77 30.70 -10.67
N VAL A 63 -4.97 29.40 -10.83
CA VAL A 63 -5.68 28.80 -11.97
C VAL A 63 -6.88 27.96 -11.56
N GLY A 64 -7.19 27.91 -10.27
CA GLY A 64 -8.32 27.17 -9.71
C GLY A 64 -8.25 25.68 -10.05
N ALA A 65 -9.31 25.12 -10.62
CA ALA A 65 -9.42 23.72 -10.96
C ALA A 65 -8.74 23.32 -12.29
N ARG A 66 -8.08 24.23 -13.00
CA ARG A 66 -7.55 23.96 -14.35
C ARG A 66 -6.52 22.83 -14.38
N ASN A 67 -5.67 22.72 -13.35
CA ASN A 67 -4.73 21.61 -13.26
C ASN A 67 -5.43 20.26 -13.21
N TYR A 68 -6.55 20.16 -12.50
CA TYR A 68 -7.37 18.94 -12.43
C TYR A 68 -8.05 18.60 -13.75
N LEU A 69 -8.53 19.61 -14.50
CA LEU A 69 -9.07 19.40 -15.84
C LEU A 69 -7.97 18.90 -16.78
N ASN A 70 -6.76 19.46 -16.70
CA ASN A 70 -5.62 18.97 -17.47
C ASN A 70 -5.27 17.50 -17.12
N VAL A 71 -5.43 17.06 -15.87
CA VAL A 71 -5.22 15.65 -15.50
C VAL A 71 -6.21 14.72 -16.23
N LEU A 72 -7.48 15.17 -16.39
CA LEU A 72 -8.49 14.36 -17.09
C LEU A 72 -8.19 14.21 -18.60
N ASP A 73 -7.56 15.21 -19.19
CA ASP A 73 -7.18 15.24 -20.60
C ASP A 73 -5.77 14.63 -20.86
N ASP A 74 -5.05 14.26 -19.80
CA ASP A 74 -3.67 13.77 -19.89
C ASP A 74 -3.61 12.28 -20.20
N SER A 75 -3.28 11.94 -21.45
CA SER A 75 -3.15 10.56 -21.90
C SER A 75 -2.04 9.78 -21.16
N VAL A 76 -0.96 10.47 -20.75
CA VAL A 76 0.15 9.84 -20.00
C VAL A 76 -0.30 9.47 -18.58
N PHE A 77 -1.12 10.32 -17.94
CA PHE A 77 -1.72 9.99 -16.66
C PHE A 77 -2.58 8.72 -16.74
N TRP A 78 -3.45 8.61 -17.75
CA TRP A 78 -4.32 7.46 -17.90
C TRP A 78 -3.53 6.18 -18.24
N THR A 79 -2.48 6.28 -19.05
CA THR A 79 -1.57 5.16 -19.32
C THR A 79 -0.86 4.73 -18.04
N SER A 80 -0.33 5.68 -17.26
CA SER A 80 0.34 5.41 -15.99
C SER A 80 -0.62 4.82 -14.94
N LEU A 81 -1.87 5.24 -14.94
CA LEU A 81 -2.92 4.67 -14.09
C LEU A 81 -3.24 3.22 -14.50
N GLY A 82 -3.32 2.95 -15.79
CA GLY A 82 -3.48 1.59 -16.32
C GLY A 82 -2.32 0.68 -15.92
N ASN A 83 -1.07 1.16 -16.05
CA ASN A 83 0.13 0.44 -15.64
C ASN A 83 0.12 0.16 -14.12
N THR A 84 -0.27 1.16 -13.31
CA THR A 84 -0.43 0.98 -11.85
C THR A 84 -1.49 -0.05 -11.54
N GLY A 85 -2.62 -0.05 -12.27
CA GLY A 85 -3.68 -1.05 -12.14
C GLY A 85 -3.22 -2.46 -12.53
N MET A 86 -2.48 -2.61 -13.63
CA MET A 86 -1.91 -3.90 -14.05
C MET A 86 -0.93 -4.44 -13.02
N TYR A 87 -0.02 -3.59 -12.56
CA TYR A 87 0.93 -3.93 -11.50
C TYR A 87 0.20 -4.34 -10.21
N MET A 88 -0.77 -3.55 -9.76
CA MET A 88 -1.56 -3.84 -8.56
C MET A 88 -2.27 -5.20 -8.66
N PHE A 89 -2.97 -5.45 -9.76
CA PHE A 89 -3.68 -6.70 -9.94
C PHE A 89 -2.72 -7.89 -9.98
N GLY A 90 -1.63 -7.79 -10.73
CA GLY A 90 -0.63 -8.84 -10.85
C GLY A 90 0.09 -9.13 -9.53
N ALA A 91 0.66 -8.09 -8.90
CA ALA A 91 1.41 -8.25 -7.66
C ALA A 91 0.52 -8.74 -6.51
N VAL A 92 -0.57 -8.04 -6.21
CA VAL A 92 -1.42 -8.37 -5.06
C VAL A 92 -2.07 -9.74 -5.19
N THR A 93 -2.48 -10.14 -6.41
CA THR A 93 -3.07 -11.47 -6.64
C THR A 93 -2.04 -12.58 -6.40
N LEU A 94 -0.84 -12.45 -6.98
CA LEU A 94 0.21 -13.46 -6.81
C LEU A 94 0.69 -13.53 -5.37
N GLU A 95 0.92 -12.40 -4.71
CA GLU A 95 1.29 -12.34 -3.29
C GLU A 95 0.26 -13.02 -2.39
N PHE A 96 -1.02 -12.74 -2.67
CA PHE A 96 -2.11 -13.31 -1.89
C PHE A 96 -2.19 -14.83 -2.09
N VAL A 97 -2.14 -15.31 -3.33
CA VAL A 97 -2.18 -16.74 -3.64
C VAL A 97 -0.98 -17.47 -3.04
N LEU A 98 0.23 -16.95 -3.24
CA LEU A 98 1.45 -17.56 -2.71
C LEU A 98 1.52 -17.45 -1.19
N GLY A 99 1.25 -16.27 -0.62
CA GLY A 99 1.30 -16.06 0.83
C GLY A 99 0.26 -16.87 1.58
N PHE A 100 -0.97 -16.96 1.05
CA PHE A 100 -2.02 -17.79 1.64
C PHE A 100 -1.71 -19.27 1.48
N GLY A 101 -1.24 -19.70 0.31
CA GLY A 101 -0.80 -21.08 0.08
C GLY A 101 0.30 -21.51 1.05
N LEU A 102 1.33 -20.67 1.22
CA LEU A 102 2.40 -20.91 2.20
C LEU A 102 1.88 -20.94 3.64
N ALA A 103 0.95 -20.04 3.99
CA ALA A 103 0.35 -20.02 5.32
C ALA A 103 -0.43 -21.32 5.61
N LEU A 104 -1.19 -21.83 4.66
CA LEU A 104 -1.89 -23.12 4.79
C LEU A 104 -0.93 -24.30 4.92
N LEU A 105 0.16 -24.32 4.14
CA LEU A 105 1.16 -25.38 4.18
C LEU A 105 1.90 -25.41 5.53
N LEU A 106 2.32 -24.21 6.02
CA LEU A 106 3.10 -24.09 7.24
C LEU A 106 2.26 -23.97 8.53
N ASN A 107 0.92 -24.01 8.41
CA ASN A 107 0.02 -24.02 9.57
C ASN A 107 -0.02 -25.41 10.25
N ARG A 108 0.26 -26.50 9.51
CA ARG A 108 0.08 -27.89 9.98
C ARG A 108 1.08 -28.36 11.04
N GLY A 109 2.10 -27.57 11.35
CA GLY A 109 3.14 -27.95 12.31
C GLY A 109 4.14 -28.98 11.71
N GLY A 110 5.40 -28.93 12.11
CA GLY A 110 6.43 -29.88 11.67
C GLY A 110 7.83 -29.48 12.11
N ARG A 111 8.76 -30.47 12.10
CA ARG A 111 10.18 -30.21 12.39
C ARG A 111 10.79 -29.33 11.33
N GLY A 112 11.54 -28.28 11.73
CA GLY A 112 12.22 -27.34 10.81
C GLY A 112 11.37 -26.16 10.33
N GLN A 113 10.10 -26.06 10.69
CA GLN A 113 9.23 -24.95 10.26
C GLN A 113 9.70 -23.58 10.78
N GLY A 114 10.33 -23.51 11.96
CA GLY A 114 10.90 -22.27 12.46
C GLY A 114 11.95 -21.69 11.51
N ALA A 115 12.89 -22.52 11.06
CA ALA A 115 13.93 -22.11 10.10
C ALA A 115 13.32 -21.69 8.74
N LEU A 116 12.34 -22.45 8.22
CA LEU A 116 11.64 -22.08 6.99
C LEU A 116 10.92 -20.74 7.11
N ARG A 117 10.17 -20.53 8.21
CA ARG A 117 9.48 -19.25 8.45
C ARG A 117 10.47 -18.09 8.49
N THR A 118 11.60 -18.26 9.19
CA THR A 118 12.64 -17.22 9.27
C THR A 118 13.26 -16.95 7.90
N SER A 119 13.56 -17.95 7.10
CA SER A 119 14.12 -17.79 5.75
C SER A 119 13.15 -17.05 4.81
N PHE A 120 11.85 -17.31 4.92
CA PHE A 120 10.84 -16.57 4.15
C PHE A 120 10.72 -15.09 4.55
N LEU A 121 11.24 -14.67 5.70
CA LEU A 121 11.21 -13.28 6.14
C LEU A 121 12.38 -12.44 5.61
N ILE A 122 13.43 -13.06 5.09
CA ILE A 122 14.61 -12.34 4.59
C ILE A 122 14.24 -11.25 3.56
N PRO A 123 13.38 -11.51 2.56
CA PRO A 123 13.06 -10.50 1.55
C PRO A 123 12.43 -9.21 2.09
N ILE A 124 11.61 -9.30 3.14
CA ILE A 124 10.89 -8.14 3.69
C ILE A 124 11.83 -7.15 4.41
N VAL A 125 13.00 -7.60 4.84
CA VAL A 125 14.00 -6.77 5.51
C VAL A 125 14.77 -5.90 4.52
N LEU A 126 14.82 -6.31 3.25
CA LEU A 126 15.49 -5.53 2.19
C LEU A 126 14.67 -4.30 1.82
N THR A 127 15.36 -3.15 1.76
CA THR A 127 14.71 -1.93 1.24
C THR A 127 14.38 -2.09 -0.25
N PRO A 128 13.28 -1.50 -0.75
CA PRO A 128 12.87 -1.62 -2.16
C PRO A 128 13.99 -1.27 -3.13
N VAL A 129 14.72 -0.18 -2.87
CA VAL A 129 15.83 0.30 -3.70
C VAL A 129 16.94 -0.75 -3.80
N VAL A 130 17.36 -1.35 -2.68
CA VAL A 130 18.42 -2.37 -2.66
C VAL A 130 17.98 -3.63 -3.39
N ALA A 131 16.74 -4.07 -3.16
CA ALA A 131 16.17 -5.22 -3.88
C ALA A 131 16.13 -4.98 -5.39
N ALA A 132 15.71 -3.78 -5.82
CA ALA A 132 15.67 -3.39 -7.23
C ALA A 132 17.09 -3.31 -7.86
N LEU A 133 18.08 -2.76 -7.14
CA LEU A 133 19.46 -2.75 -7.62
C LEU A 133 20.01 -4.16 -7.81
N ILE A 134 19.82 -5.06 -6.85
CA ILE A 134 20.23 -6.46 -6.98
C ILE A 134 19.52 -7.10 -8.19
N ALA A 135 18.23 -6.89 -8.33
CA ALA A 135 17.46 -7.43 -9.46
C ALA A 135 17.94 -6.87 -10.81
N THR A 136 18.36 -5.61 -10.89
CA THR A 136 18.91 -5.02 -12.11
C THR A 136 20.16 -5.79 -12.58
N TYR A 137 21.04 -6.17 -11.66
CA TYR A 137 22.20 -6.99 -12.01
C TYR A 137 21.83 -8.43 -12.35
N MET A 138 20.92 -9.04 -11.61
CA MET A 138 20.48 -10.42 -11.86
C MET A 138 19.73 -10.59 -13.19
N LEU A 139 18.97 -9.57 -13.59
CA LEU A 139 18.15 -9.54 -14.81
C LEU A 139 18.87 -8.88 -16.00
N ASN A 140 20.16 -8.54 -15.87
CA ASN A 140 20.90 -7.95 -16.96
C ASN A 140 20.95 -8.89 -18.16
N ALA A 141 20.76 -8.34 -19.38
CA ALA A 141 20.68 -9.12 -20.61
C ALA A 141 21.97 -9.85 -20.97
N ASP A 142 23.12 -9.21 -20.69
CA ASP A 142 24.43 -9.70 -21.15
C ASP A 142 25.14 -10.59 -20.12
N PHE A 143 25.10 -10.21 -18.82
CA PHE A 143 25.84 -10.90 -17.77
C PHE A 143 24.98 -11.35 -16.59
N GLY A 144 23.64 -11.17 -16.68
CA GLY A 144 22.73 -11.51 -15.60
C GLY A 144 22.65 -13.02 -15.33
N ILE A 145 22.70 -13.41 -14.05
CA ILE A 145 22.65 -14.80 -13.62
C ILE A 145 21.38 -15.52 -14.09
N ILE A 146 20.27 -14.80 -14.22
CA ILE A 146 19.00 -15.40 -14.64
C ILE A 146 19.09 -15.87 -16.10
N ASN A 147 19.65 -15.08 -17.01
CA ASN A 147 19.86 -15.48 -18.39
C ASN A 147 20.86 -16.63 -18.52
N TYR A 148 21.91 -16.61 -17.70
CA TYR A 148 22.89 -17.69 -17.64
C TYR A 148 22.22 -19.04 -17.26
N LEU A 149 21.39 -19.04 -16.21
CA LEU A 149 20.68 -20.25 -15.75
C LEU A 149 19.61 -20.72 -16.75
N LEU A 150 18.98 -19.81 -17.49
CA LEU A 150 17.98 -20.15 -18.51
C LEU A 150 18.60 -20.64 -19.83
N GLY A 151 19.91 -20.43 -20.03
CA GLY A 151 20.60 -20.75 -21.27
C GLY A 151 20.11 -19.94 -22.50
N ARG A 152 19.45 -18.80 -22.26
CA ARG A 152 18.94 -17.92 -23.33
C ARG A 152 18.95 -16.45 -22.88
N GLN A 153 19.08 -15.55 -23.87
CA GLN A 153 19.01 -14.11 -23.63
C GLN A 153 17.54 -13.65 -23.65
N VAL A 154 17.07 -13.09 -22.53
CA VAL A 154 15.79 -12.43 -22.39
C VAL A 154 16.06 -10.99 -22.00
N LEU A 155 15.41 -10.04 -22.68
CA LEU A 155 15.51 -8.61 -22.39
C LEU A 155 14.54 -8.23 -21.26
N TRP A 156 14.81 -8.74 -20.05
CA TRP A 156 13.91 -8.59 -18.89
C TRP A 156 13.48 -7.15 -18.61
N LEU A 157 14.38 -6.19 -18.80
CA LEU A 157 14.15 -4.78 -18.52
C LEU A 157 14.02 -3.94 -19.78
N GLY A 158 14.39 -4.49 -20.94
CA GLY A 158 14.37 -3.83 -22.23
C GLY A 158 13.14 -4.11 -23.09
N ASP A 159 12.36 -5.12 -22.74
CA ASP A 159 11.11 -5.46 -23.42
C ASP A 159 9.90 -5.00 -22.58
N PRO A 160 8.88 -4.33 -23.19
CA PRO A 160 7.73 -3.80 -22.46
C PRO A 160 6.99 -4.82 -21.60
N GLN A 161 6.81 -6.04 -22.12
CA GLN A 161 6.07 -7.09 -21.41
C GLN A 161 6.90 -7.66 -20.24
N TRP A 162 8.18 -7.97 -20.53
CA TRP A 162 9.08 -8.51 -19.49
C TRP A 162 9.43 -7.50 -18.42
N ALA A 163 9.50 -6.21 -18.74
CA ALA A 163 9.78 -5.15 -17.76
C ALA A 163 8.70 -5.07 -16.68
N MET A 164 7.42 -5.10 -17.07
CA MET A 164 6.30 -5.11 -16.10
C MET A 164 6.29 -6.42 -15.28
N VAL A 165 6.50 -7.57 -15.93
CA VAL A 165 6.59 -8.87 -15.23
C VAL A 165 7.74 -8.87 -14.23
N SER A 166 8.90 -8.32 -14.58
CA SER A 166 10.06 -8.24 -13.68
C SER A 166 9.78 -7.42 -12.43
N ILE A 167 9.09 -6.28 -12.57
CA ILE A 167 8.68 -5.45 -11.43
C ILE A 167 7.69 -6.21 -10.54
N ILE A 168 6.67 -6.86 -11.14
CA ILE A 168 5.68 -7.65 -10.41
C ILE A 168 6.37 -8.78 -9.63
N LEU A 169 7.24 -9.55 -10.28
CA LEU A 169 7.91 -10.69 -9.62
C LEU A 169 8.82 -10.27 -8.48
N LEU A 170 9.51 -9.14 -8.63
CA LEU A 170 10.37 -8.60 -7.56
C LEU A 170 9.52 -8.19 -6.34
N ASP A 171 8.41 -7.51 -6.57
CA ASP A 171 7.51 -7.12 -5.48
C ASP A 171 6.85 -8.34 -4.82
N VAL A 172 6.39 -9.30 -5.61
CA VAL A 172 5.86 -10.58 -5.12
C VAL A 172 6.88 -11.28 -4.22
N TRP A 173 8.13 -11.39 -4.65
CA TRP A 173 9.19 -12.00 -3.84
C TRP A 173 9.39 -11.24 -2.52
N ARG A 174 9.43 -9.92 -2.56
CA ARG A 174 9.68 -9.06 -1.41
C ARG A 174 8.52 -9.03 -0.42
N THR A 175 7.28 -9.07 -0.90
CA THR A 175 6.09 -8.73 -0.09
C THR A 175 5.21 -9.93 0.26
N THR A 176 5.33 -11.07 -0.46
CA THR A 176 4.66 -12.33 -0.08
C THR A 176 4.86 -12.72 1.40
N PRO A 177 6.06 -12.52 2.02
CA PRO A 177 6.26 -12.79 3.45
C PRO A 177 5.30 -12.04 4.37
N PHE A 178 4.93 -10.80 4.05
CA PHE A 178 3.97 -10.04 4.83
C PHE A 178 2.59 -10.70 4.80
N VAL A 179 2.09 -11.04 3.61
CA VAL A 179 0.80 -11.72 3.44
C VAL A 179 0.80 -13.07 4.16
N PHE A 180 1.88 -13.83 4.00
CA PHE A 180 2.09 -15.11 4.66
C PHE A 180 2.00 -14.99 6.19
N LEU A 181 2.72 -14.06 6.80
CA LEU A 181 2.74 -13.89 8.25
C LEU A 181 1.37 -13.54 8.82
N VAL A 182 0.71 -12.56 8.21
CA VAL A 182 -0.60 -12.09 8.70
C VAL A 182 -1.63 -13.21 8.60
N LEU A 183 -1.67 -13.92 7.47
CA LEU A 183 -2.63 -15.00 7.27
C LEU A 183 -2.28 -16.22 8.12
N LEU A 184 -1.00 -16.55 8.35
CA LEU A 184 -0.58 -17.62 9.23
C LEU A 184 -1.00 -17.34 10.68
N ALA A 185 -0.78 -16.12 11.18
CA ALA A 185 -1.23 -15.74 12.51
C ALA A 185 -2.76 -15.86 12.64
N GLY A 186 -3.49 -15.45 11.60
CA GLY A 186 -4.93 -15.64 11.54
C GLY A 186 -5.37 -17.11 11.53
N LEU A 187 -4.68 -17.98 10.77
CA LEU A 187 -4.95 -19.43 10.76
C LEU A 187 -4.74 -20.04 12.13
N GLN A 188 -3.70 -19.64 12.83
CA GLN A 188 -3.37 -20.16 14.17
C GLN A 188 -4.35 -19.68 15.26
N SER A 189 -5.14 -18.66 15.00
CA SER A 189 -6.18 -18.19 15.92
C SER A 189 -7.49 -18.97 15.79
N ILE A 190 -7.63 -19.86 14.82
CA ILE A 190 -8.85 -20.65 14.64
C ILE A 190 -8.80 -21.85 15.59
N PRO A 191 -9.80 -22.00 16.51
CA PRO A 191 -9.86 -23.16 17.40
C PRO A 191 -9.98 -24.46 16.62
N THR A 192 -9.20 -25.49 17.02
CA THR A 192 -9.18 -26.80 16.36
C THR A 192 -10.53 -27.52 16.44
N GLU A 193 -11.27 -27.28 17.53
CA GLU A 193 -12.59 -27.84 17.78
C GLU A 193 -13.59 -27.53 16.65
N ARG A 194 -13.42 -26.41 15.97
CA ARG A 194 -14.27 -26.07 14.81
C ARG A 194 -14.07 -27.01 13.63
N TYR A 195 -12.82 -27.42 13.40
CA TYR A 195 -12.50 -28.37 12.34
C TYR A 195 -12.90 -29.81 12.71
N GLU A 196 -12.76 -30.17 14.00
CA GLU A 196 -13.19 -31.45 14.52
C GLU A 196 -14.71 -31.63 14.45
N ALA A 197 -15.48 -30.61 14.87
CA ALA A 197 -16.93 -30.61 14.74
C ALA A 197 -17.38 -30.73 13.28
N ALA A 198 -16.77 -29.99 12.37
CA ALA A 198 -17.07 -30.06 10.94
C ALA A 198 -16.76 -31.45 10.35
N ALA A 199 -15.68 -32.09 10.81
CA ALA A 199 -15.33 -33.45 10.38
C ALA A 199 -16.35 -34.50 10.87
N LEU A 200 -16.87 -34.34 12.10
CA LEU A 200 -17.97 -35.15 12.62
C LEU A 200 -19.28 -34.96 11.82
N ASP A 201 -19.53 -33.75 11.33
CA ASP A 201 -20.66 -33.44 10.45
C ASP A 201 -20.44 -33.92 8.99
N GLY A 202 -19.32 -34.60 8.70
CA GLY A 202 -18.99 -35.12 7.37
C GLY A 202 -18.47 -34.06 6.38
N ALA A 203 -18.07 -32.87 6.86
CA ALA A 203 -17.55 -31.81 5.99
C ALA A 203 -16.16 -32.19 5.44
N GLY A 204 -16.04 -32.26 4.11
CA GLY A 204 -14.76 -32.42 3.45
C GLY A 204 -13.86 -31.17 3.55
N TRP A 205 -12.60 -31.31 3.18
CA TRP A 205 -11.58 -30.24 3.26
C TRP A 205 -12.02 -28.92 2.60
N LEU A 206 -12.64 -28.97 1.43
CA LEU A 206 -13.08 -27.78 0.70
C LEU A 206 -14.19 -27.04 1.44
N ALA A 207 -15.13 -27.77 2.08
CA ALA A 207 -16.18 -27.21 2.89
C ALA A 207 -15.59 -26.51 4.15
N ALA A 208 -14.70 -27.20 4.87
CA ALA A 208 -14.00 -26.63 6.03
C ALA A 208 -13.17 -25.39 5.63
N PHE A 209 -12.46 -25.42 4.51
CA PHE A 209 -11.73 -24.27 3.99
C PHE A 209 -12.65 -23.08 3.72
N ARG A 210 -13.74 -23.29 2.96
CA ARG A 210 -14.64 -22.20 2.57
C ARG A 210 -15.45 -21.63 3.75
N TYR A 211 -16.00 -22.48 4.59
CA TYR A 211 -16.97 -22.08 5.61
C TYR A 211 -16.34 -21.79 6.98
N ILE A 212 -15.17 -22.39 7.28
CA ILE A 212 -14.46 -22.12 8.54
C ILE A 212 -13.27 -21.20 8.27
N THR A 213 -12.32 -21.63 7.46
CA THR A 213 -11.03 -20.92 7.27
C THR A 213 -11.23 -19.54 6.65
N VAL A 214 -11.79 -19.47 5.44
CA VAL A 214 -11.97 -18.20 4.72
C VAL A 214 -12.92 -17.28 5.46
N ARG A 215 -13.99 -17.82 6.05
CA ARG A 215 -14.95 -17.03 6.82
C ARG A 215 -14.31 -16.38 8.05
N HIS A 216 -13.48 -17.13 8.80
CA HIS A 216 -12.76 -16.62 9.96
C HIS A 216 -11.70 -15.58 9.55
N LEU A 217 -10.97 -15.82 8.48
CA LEU A 217 -9.91 -14.92 7.99
C LEU A 217 -10.42 -13.71 7.22
N ARG A 218 -11.72 -13.61 6.92
CA ARG A 218 -12.27 -12.58 6.04
C ARG A 218 -11.82 -11.16 6.42
N THR A 219 -11.86 -10.84 7.70
CA THR A 219 -11.43 -9.52 8.21
C THR A 219 -9.94 -9.28 7.97
N LEU A 220 -9.09 -10.28 8.25
CA LEU A 220 -7.64 -10.17 8.03
C LEU A 220 -7.31 -10.08 6.53
N ILE A 221 -7.98 -10.87 5.70
CA ILE A 221 -7.84 -10.81 4.23
C ILE A 221 -8.13 -9.39 3.74
N MET A 222 -9.25 -8.80 4.16
CA MET A 222 -9.60 -7.43 3.76
C MET A 222 -8.58 -6.40 4.25
N ILE A 223 -8.05 -6.54 5.45
CA ILE A 223 -7.01 -5.65 5.98
C ILE A 223 -5.73 -5.77 5.15
N VAL A 224 -5.29 -6.99 4.85
CA VAL A 224 -4.11 -7.24 4.01
C VAL A 224 -4.29 -6.61 2.63
N LEU A 225 -5.44 -6.82 2.00
CA LEU A 225 -5.73 -6.27 0.68
C LEU A 225 -5.74 -4.73 0.69
N ILE A 226 -6.34 -4.09 1.70
CA ILE A 226 -6.33 -2.62 1.84
C ILE A 226 -4.90 -2.11 1.95
N ILE A 227 -4.09 -2.69 2.82
CA ILE A 227 -2.69 -2.28 3.01
C ILE A 227 -1.94 -2.42 1.69
N ARG A 228 -2.05 -3.56 1.00
CA ARG A 228 -1.34 -3.80 -0.25
C ARG A 228 -1.77 -2.87 -1.38
N VAL A 229 -3.07 -2.60 -1.52
CA VAL A 229 -3.56 -1.63 -2.49
C VAL A 229 -2.97 -0.24 -2.23
N MET A 230 -2.95 0.20 -0.98
CA MET A 230 -2.34 1.49 -0.61
C MET A 230 -0.84 1.53 -0.90
N ASP A 231 -0.11 0.44 -0.63
CA ASP A 231 1.33 0.35 -0.87
C ASP A 231 1.66 0.40 -2.35
N VAL A 232 0.91 -0.32 -3.18
CA VAL A 232 1.11 -0.36 -4.64
C VAL A 232 0.89 1.01 -5.28
N PHE A 233 -0.13 1.77 -4.86
CA PHE A 233 -0.38 3.09 -5.43
C PHE A 233 0.74 4.10 -5.16
N ARG A 234 1.47 3.95 -4.08
CA ARG A 234 2.61 4.80 -3.73
C ARG A 234 3.96 4.21 -4.14
N GLU A 235 3.97 3.01 -4.75
CA GLU A 235 5.21 2.36 -5.16
C GLU A 235 5.92 3.21 -6.23
N PHE A 236 7.11 3.65 -5.87
CA PHE A 236 7.96 4.51 -6.68
C PHE A 236 9.34 3.87 -6.88
N ASP A 237 9.90 3.31 -5.83
CA ASP A 237 11.30 2.90 -5.76
C ASP A 237 11.63 1.81 -6.77
N THR A 238 10.81 0.75 -6.81
CA THR A 238 11.06 -0.40 -7.67
C THR A 238 11.01 -0.04 -9.16
N PRO A 239 9.95 0.59 -9.70
CA PRO A 239 9.91 0.98 -11.11
C PRO A 239 10.95 2.05 -11.45
N PHE A 240 11.27 2.96 -10.52
CA PHE A 240 12.29 3.99 -10.75
C PHE A 240 13.69 3.40 -10.92
N VAL A 241 14.07 2.47 -10.04
CA VAL A 241 15.42 1.88 -10.03
C VAL A 241 15.58 0.82 -11.12
N LEU A 242 14.57 -0.04 -11.30
CA LEU A 242 14.65 -1.20 -12.18
C LEU A 242 14.58 -0.80 -13.66
N THR A 243 13.65 0.08 -14.03
CA THR A 243 13.32 0.40 -15.43
C THR A 243 13.32 1.90 -15.75
N GLY A 244 13.26 2.76 -14.73
CA GLY A 244 13.05 4.19 -14.92
C GLY A 244 11.72 4.54 -15.60
N GLY A 245 10.73 3.63 -15.58
CA GLY A 245 9.44 3.78 -16.25
C GLY A 245 9.39 3.23 -17.67
N GLY A 246 10.53 2.73 -18.20
CA GLY A 246 10.67 2.21 -19.55
C GLY A 246 10.41 0.71 -19.69
N PRO A 247 10.59 0.18 -20.94
CA PRO A 247 10.87 0.91 -22.18
C PRO A 247 9.67 1.78 -22.62
N GLY A 248 9.98 2.96 -23.14
CA GLY A 248 8.95 3.97 -23.42
C GLY A 248 8.24 4.42 -22.14
N THR A 249 6.94 4.09 -22.01
CA THR A 249 6.11 4.33 -20.81
C THR A 249 5.52 3.03 -20.26
N ALA A 250 6.06 1.86 -20.65
CA ALA A 250 5.46 0.56 -20.34
C ALA A 250 5.38 0.23 -18.85
N THR A 251 6.29 0.78 -18.06
CA THR A 251 6.31 0.61 -16.60
C THR A 251 6.22 1.95 -15.85
N GLU A 252 5.78 3.00 -16.55
CA GLU A 252 5.55 4.29 -15.91
C GLU A 252 4.28 4.22 -15.05
N MET A 253 4.47 4.19 -13.75
CA MET A 253 3.38 4.21 -12.77
C MET A 253 3.03 5.65 -12.38
N VAL A 254 1.82 5.88 -11.84
CA VAL A 254 1.34 7.24 -11.53
C VAL A 254 2.29 7.95 -10.55
N ALA A 255 2.82 7.26 -9.54
CA ALA A 255 3.80 7.84 -8.61
C ALA A 255 5.06 8.32 -9.33
N LEU A 256 5.59 7.51 -10.25
CA LEU A 256 6.77 7.83 -11.04
C LEU A 256 6.51 9.00 -12.03
N TYR A 257 5.35 8.99 -12.68
CA TYR A 257 4.92 10.09 -13.54
C TYR A 257 4.81 11.41 -12.76
N THR A 258 4.16 11.38 -11.60
CA THR A 258 4.02 12.55 -10.71
C THR A 258 5.39 13.12 -10.31
N TYR A 259 6.34 12.25 -9.93
CA TYR A 259 7.71 12.65 -9.64
C TYR A 259 8.38 13.30 -10.86
N ARG A 260 8.23 12.71 -12.04
CA ARG A 260 8.80 13.23 -13.29
C ARG A 260 8.26 14.63 -13.63
N VAL A 261 6.96 14.82 -13.48
CA VAL A 261 6.30 16.12 -13.69
C VAL A 261 6.81 17.17 -12.70
N GLY A 262 6.90 16.82 -11.43
CA GLY A 262 7.34 17.74 -10.38
C GLY A 262 8.83 18.09 -10.48
N PHE A 263 9.68 17.07 -10.53
CA PHE A 263 11.12 17.24 -10.34
C PHE A 263 11.96 17.20 -11.61
N LYS A 264 11.49 16.56 -12.68
CA LYS A 264 12.19 16.61 -13.98
C LYS A 264 11.64 17.70 -14.89
N PHE A 265 10.33 17.85 -14.98
CA PHE A 265 9.71 18.90 -15.79
C PHE A 265 9.54 20.20 -15.01
N LEU A 266 9.77 20.15 -13.69
CA LEU A 266 9.75 21.30 -12.77
C LEU A 266 8.36 21.98 -12.67
N ASN A 267 7.27 21.24 -12.96
CA ASN A 267 5.90 21.73 -12.91
C ASN A 267 5.21 21.28 -11.60
N MET A 268 5.50 21.99 -10.52
CA MET A 268 5.05 21.59 -9.17
C MET A 268 3.54 21.75 -8.98
N GLY A 269 2.92 22.76 -9.58
CA GLY A 269 1.47 22.97 -9.48
C GLY A 269 0.69 21.78 -10.08
N TYR A 270 1.10 21.33 -11.26
CA TYR A 270 0.48 20.19 -11.92
C TYR A 270 0.81 18.85 -11.21
N ALA A 271 2.05 18.66 -10.72
CA ALA A 271 2.41 17.50 -9.92
C ALA A 271 1.59 17.40 -8.63
N ALA A 272 1.32 18.53 -7.98
CA ALA A 272 0.43 18.56 -6.82
C ALA A 272 -1.00 18.11 -7.17
N ALA A 273 -1.55 18.56 -8.31
CA ALA A 273 -2.87 18.10 -8.78
C ALA A 273 -2.90 16.60 -9.09
N LEU A 274 -1.84 16.04 -9.73
CA LEU A 274 -1.68 14.60 -9.93
C LEU A 274 -1.67 13.84 -8.61
N SER A 275 -0.95 14.34 -7.59
CA SER A 275 -0.91 13.73 -6.25
C SER A 275 -2.29 13.68 -5.60
N PHE A 276 -3.10 14.74 -5.72
CA PHE A 276 -4.47 14.75 -5.21
C PHE A 276 -5.41 13.87 -6.02
N ALA A 277 -5.22 13.76 -7.33
CA ALA A 277 -5.96 12.79 -8.16
C ALA A 277 -5.67 11.35 -7.69
N MET A 278 -4.39 10.99 -7.47
CA MET A 278 -3.99 9.71 -6.89
C MET A 278 -4.64 9.47 -5.52
N LEU A 279 -4.53 10.44 -4.62
CA LEU A 279 -5.13 10.36 -3.28
C LEU A 279 -6.63 10.10 -3.36
N SER A 280 -7.33 10.79 -4.25
CA SER A 280 -8.77 10.61 -4.43
C SER A 280 -9.13 9.21 -4.90
N ILE A 281 -8.38 8.65 -5.86
CA ILE A 281 -8.56 7.28 -6.36
C ILE A 281 -8.36 6.27 -5.22
N VAL A 282 -7.26 6.39 -4.47
CA VAL A 282 -6.97 5.50 -3.34
C VAL A 282 -8.07 5.58 -2.28
N LEU A 283 -8.53 6.77 -1.93
CA LEU A 283 -9.60 6.96 -0.96
C LEU A 283 -10.91 6.30 -1.40
N VAL A 284 -11.28 6.39 -2.69
CA VAL A 284 -12.48 5.73 -3.24
C VAL A 284 -12.34 4.21 -3.14
N ILE A 285 -11.19 3.66 -3.51
CA ILE A 285 -10.94 2.22 -3.43
C ILE A 285 -10.98 1.75 -1.95
N CYS A 286 -10.27 2.44 -1.06
CA CYS A 286 -10.26 2.11 0.36
C CYS A 286 -11.65 2.21 0.99
N TYR A 287 -12.42 3.23 0.64
CA TYR A 287 -13.81 3.37 1.08
C TYR A 287 -14.67 2.16 0.68
N GLY A 288 -14.52 1.69 -0.56
CA GLY A 288 -15.19 0.48 -1.03
C GLY A 288 -14.87 -0.75 -0.18
N PHE A 289 -13.58 -0.97 0.12
CA PHE A 289 -13.14 -2.07 0.99
C PHE A 289 -13.67 -1.94 2.43
N VAL A 290 -13.59 -0.74 3.02
CA VAL A 290 -14.08 -0.49 4.39
C VAL A 290 -15.59 -0.72 4.48
N ARG A 291 -16.35 -0.28 3.48
CA ARG A 291 -17.81 -0.53 3.42
C ARG A 291 -18.13 -2.03 3.37
N GLN A 292 -17.36 -2.81 2.57
CA GLN A 292 -17.51 -4.26 2.54
C GLN A 292 -17.16 -4.91 3.87
N LEU A 293 -16.10 -4.43 4.56
CA LEU A 293 -15.70 -4.90 5.88
C LEU A 293 -16.79 -4.67 6.92
N GLN A 294 -17.42 -3.49 6.92
CA GLN A 294 -18.52 -3.15 7.84
C GLN A 294 -19.76 -4.00 7.56
N ALA A 295 -20.11 -4.23 6.30
CA ALA A 295 -21.22 -5.10 5.93
C ALA A 295 -20.96 -6.55 6.40
N ALA A 296 -19.72 -7.03 6.32
CA ALA A 296 -19.35 -8.35 6.80
C ALA A 296 -19.50 -8.54 8.31
N ARG A 297 -19.22 -7.49 9.10
CA ARG A 297 -19.37 -7.52 10.57
C ARG A 297 -20.81 -7.51 11.05
N ARG A 298 -21.76 -7.03 10.25
CA ARG A 298 -23.19 -7.00 10.60
C ARG A 298 -23.88 -8.35 10.41
N VAL A 299 -23.25 -9.28 9.68
CA VAL A 299 -23.81 -10.61 9.34
C VAL A 299 -23.16 -11.73 10.18
N SER A 300 -22.11 -11.42 10.94
CA SER A 300 -21.45 -12.33 11.89
C SER A 300 -21.97 -12.11 13.31
#